data_0fbda9ed889beb2156c456ea15633678
#
_entry.id   0fbda9ed889beb2156c456ea15633678
#
_cell.length_a   1.000
_cell.length_b   1.000
_cell.length_c   1.000
_cell.angle_alpha   90.00
_cell.angle_beta   90.00
_cell.angle_gamma   90.00
#
_symmetry.space_group_name_H-M   'P 1'
#
loop_
_entity.id
_entity.type
_entity.pdbx_description
1 polymer ?
#
loop_
_entity_poly.entity_id
_entity_poly.type
_entity_poly.pdbx_seq_one_letter_code
_entity_poly.pdbx_strand_id
1 'polypeptide(L)'
;MEDLPEVLLAEIVQRITRTSDLNSLSLVSKSLCEVEANQRAAIRLGCSLFSATETLSSLCSRFSNLSKMEINYTGETLSFFSYIDDSGLSCLANCKKLMSLTLNSVPSITSRGLLSVAIGCNSLSALHLIDCKKISSGEWLEYLGWNGSLEELVVRNCNRIRQPDLLKFGPGWMKLWKFEFESKVEIDDMLGFNDPLYDVHNPSACDFLCDNLKDLRLVHIQARSELRLCLLLEKCKALEKLCLKYVVSLTDNDMIALSHSCNNLKSISLWLMPPQYVADDNDFLYIPSVTDHSLQVLALGCPMLQSVELTFHEGTFYLPDIGLTLECVRILIQSCQIRVLVLNGADFFDDEGMMVLSSSPFLETLELAVNDQSGD
;
A
#
# COMPACT_ATOMS: atom_id res chain seq x y z
N MET A 1 -17.64 -20.82 38.19
CA MET A 1 -17.79 -19.90 37.03
C MET A 1 -19.16 -20.04 36.36
N GLU A 2 -19.86 -21.15 36.56
CA GLU A 2 -21.21 -21.37 35.98
C GLU A 2 -22.28 -20.45 36.55
N ASP A 3 -22.04 -19.80 37.68
CA ASP A 3 -22.98 -18.89 38.36
C ASP A 3 -22.79 -17.40 37.99
N LEU A 4 -21.82 -17.07 37.11
CA LEU A 4 -21.64 -15.69 36.68
C LEU A 4 -22.64 -15.32 35.59
N PRO A 5 -23.28 -14.14 35.67
CA PRO A 5 -24.13 -13.64 34.59
C PRO A 5 -23.38 -13.56 33.27
N GLU A 6 -24.04 -13.88 32.16
CA GLU A 6 -23.44 -13.88 30.83
C GLU A 6 -22.75 -12.56 30.46
N VAL A 7 -23.30 -11.44 30.93
CA VAL A 7 -22.71 -10.11 30.71
C VAL A 7 -21.32 -9.98 31.33
N LEU A 8 -21.13 -10.50 32.54
CA LEU A 8 -19.83 -10.48 33.22
C LEU A 8 -18.82 -11.44 32.56
N LEU A 9 -19.31 -12.61 32.11
CA LEU A 9 -18.49 -13.53 31.32
C LEU A 9 -18.03 -12.86 30.01
N ALA A 10 -18.90 -12.15 29.32
CA ALA A 10 -18.58 -11.41 28.10
C ALA A 10 -17.51 -10.34 28.35
N GLU A 11 -17.61 -9.56 29.44
CA GLU A 11 -16.58 -8.58 29.81
C GLU A 11 -15.23 -9.23 30.10
N ILE A 12 -15.22 -10.39 30.76
CA ILE A 12 -13.98 -11.13 31.02
C ILE A 12 -13.36 -11.60 29.70
N VAL A 13 -14.17 -12.19 28.82
CA VAL A 13 -13.72 -12.69 27.51
C VAL A 13 -13.14 -11.56 26.64
N GLN A 14 -13.75 -10.38 26.64
CA GLN A 14 -13.27 -9.21 25.89
C GLN A 14 -11.88 -8.73 26.34
N ARG A 15 -11.50 -8.97 27.59
CA ARG A 15 -10.18 -8.59 28.13
C ARG A 15 -9.07 -9.58 27.77
N ILE A 16 -9.44 -10.77 27.27
CA ILE A 16 -8.47 -11.78 26.84
C ILE A 16 -7.98 -11.44 25.43
N THR A 17 -6.73 -11.06 25.32
CA THR A 17 -6.14 -10.62 24.04
C THR A 17 -5.48 -11.75 23.26
N ARG A 18 -5.07 -12.84 23.93
CA ARG A 18 -4.40 -13.96 23.27
C ARG A 18 -5.40 -14.97 22.71
N THR A 19 -5.27 -15.26 21.42
CA THR A 19 -6.14 -16.25 20.73
C THR A 19 -6.04 -17.64 21.34
N SER A 20 -4.84 -18.06 21.81
CA SER A 20 -4.64 -19.33 22.50
C SER A 20 -5.50 -19.46 23.75
N ASP A 21 -5.58 -18.38 24.53
CA ASP A 21 -6.32 -18.37 25.78
C ASP A 21 -7.83 -18.40 25.53
N LEU A 22 -8.30 -17.68 24.51
CA LEU A 22 -9.69 -17.75 24.04
C LEU A 22 -10.05 -19.17 23.54
N ASN A 23 -9.17 -19.81 22.79
CA ASN A 23 -9.37 -21.19 22.37
C ASN A 23 -9.46 -22.15 23.55
N SER A 24 -8.56 -21.98 24.54
CA SER A 24 -8.58 -22.81 25.75
C SER A 24 -9.84 -22.58 26.58
N LEU A 25 -10.26 -21.31 26.70
CA LEU A 25 -11.49 -20.96 27.42
C LEU A 25 -12.72 -21.62 26.81
N SER A 26 -12.80 -21.67 25.48
CA SER A 26 -13.92 -22.28 24.76
C SER A 26 -14.04 -23.80 24.97
N LEU A 27 -13.00 -24.46 25.46
CA LEU A 27 -13.00 -25.89 25.77
C LEU A 27 -13.44 -26.21 27.21
N VAL A 28 -13.57 -25.19 28.07
CA VAL A 28 -13.86 -25.38 29.50
C VAL A 28 -15.34 -25.72 29.74
N SER A 29 -16.25 -25.02 29.09
CA SER A 29 -17.69 -25.28 29.21
C SER A 29 -18.47 -24.80 27.97
N LYS A 30 -19.69 -25.29 27.79
CA LYS A 30 -20.59 -24.88 26.71
C LYS A 30 -20.92 -23.38 26.79
N SER A 31 -21.21 -22.90 28.01
CA SER A 31 -21.50 -21.47 28.24
C SER A 31 -20.35 -20.57 27.85
N LEU A 32 -19.12 -20.90 28.26
CA LEU A 32 -17.93 -20.15 27.88
C LEU A 32 -17.65 -20.23 26.37
N CYS A 33 -17.94 -21.37 25.74
CA CYS A 33 -17.82 -21.55 24.28
C CYS A 33 -18.79 -20.61 23.54
N GLU A 34 -20.04 -20.47 24.01
CA GLU A 34 -21.05 -19.60 23.41
C GLU A 34 -20.72 -18.12 23.63
N VAL A 35 -20.31 -17.75 24.85
CA VAL A 35 -19.89 -16.39 25.15
C VAL A 35 -18.66 -16.00 24.29
N GLU A 36 -17.67 -16.88 24.22
CA GLU A 36 -16.47 -16.66 23.38
C GLU A 36 -16.87 -16.50 21.91
N ALA A 37 -17.75 -17.34 21.39
CA ALA A 37 -18.20 -17.27 20.01
C ALA A 37 -18.91 -15.93 19.70
N ASN A 38 -19.69 -15.41 20.64
CA ASN A 38 -20.37 -14.13 20.52
C ASN A 38 -19.42 -12.92 20.67
N GLN A 39 -18.30 -13.06 21.35
CA GLN A 39 -17.36 -11.96 21.58
C GLN A 39 -16.21 -11.94 20.58
N ARG A 40 -15.93 -13.04 19.90
CA ARG A 40 -14.81 -13.10 18.94
C ARG A 40 -15.08 -12.29 17.69
N ALA A 41 -14.32 -11.20 17.54
CA ALA A 41 -14.43 -10.30 16.40
C ALA A 41 -13.34 -10.52 15.34
N ALA A 42 -12.25 -11.21 15.68
CA ALA A 42 -11.11 -11.38 14.77
C ALA A 42 -10.64 -12.84 14.71
N ILE A 43 -10.35 -13.33 13.53
CA ILE A 43 -9.78 -14.65 13.27
C ILE A 43 -8.61 -14.52 12.31
N ARG A 44 -7.54 -15.26 12.63
CA ARG A 44 -6.40 -15.48 11.74
C ARG A 44 -6.32 -16.97 11.43
N LEU A 45 -6.32 -17.30 10.16
CA LEU A 45 -6.10 -18.66 9.65
C LEU A 45 -4.72 -18.72 9.00
N GLY A 46 -3.96 -19.71 9.40
CA GLY A 46 -2.69 -20.08 8.78
C GLY A 46 -2.82 -21.42 8.06
N CYS A 47 -1.68 -21.96 7.70
CA CYS A 47 -1.53 -23.28 7.14
C CYS A 47 -1.80 -24.38 8.19
N SER A 48 -1.79 -25.64 7.75
CA SER A 48 -2.00 -26.84 8.58
C SER A 48 -3.46 -27.28 8.77
N LEU A 49 -4.40 -26.75 7.97
CA LEU A 49 -5.80 -27.21 8.03
C LEU A 49 -6.02 -28.39 7.07
N PHE A 50 -6.44 -29.54 7.59
CA PHE A 50 -6.73 -30.72 6.77
C PHE A 50 -7.91 -30.54 5.81
N SER A 51 -8.88 -29.70 6.18
CA SER A 51 -10.04 -29.32 5.36
C SER A 51 -10.31 -27.84 5.51
N ALA A 52 -9.52 -27.04 4.80
CA ALA A 52 -9.49 -25.58 4.98
C ALA A 52 -10.86 -24.93 4.68
N THR A 53 -11.55 -25.35 3.62
CA THR A 53 -12.87 -24.81 3.22
C THR A 53 -13.95 -25.16 4.23
N GLU A 54 -14.02 -26.39 4.71
CA GLU A 54 -15.00 -26.82 5.73
C GLU A 54 -14.74 -26.15 7.07
N THR A 55 -13.46 -26.01 7.43
CA THR A 55 -13.06 -25.30 8.65
C THR A 55 -13.51 -23.83 8.59
N LEU A 56 -13.27 -23.15 7.48
CA LEU A 56 -13.71 -21.76 7.31
C LEU A 56 -15.24 -21.63 7.38
N SER A 57 -15.98 -22.53 6.75
CA SER A 57 -17.45 -22.58 6.82
C SER A 57 -17.94 -22.73 8.26
N SER A 58 -17.33 -23.64 9.01
CA SER A 58 -17.68 -23.88 10.43
C SER A 58 -17.35 -22.66 11.30
N LEU A 59 -16.22 -21.97 11.05
CA LEU A 59 -15.84 -20.77 11.77
C LEU A 59 -16.80 -19.61 11.47
N CYS A 60 -17.17 -19.41 10.21
CA CYS A 60 -18.15 -18.37 9.83
C CYS A 60 -19.52 -18.61 10.47
N SER A 61 -19.94 -19.87 10.61
CA SER A 61 -21.20 -20.23 11.27
C SER A 61 -21.12 -20.01 12.79
N ARG A 62 -19.98 -20.28 13.40
CA ARG A 62 -19.75 -20.14 14.84
C ARG A 62 -19.64 -18.67 15.27
N PHE A 63 -18.92 -17.83 14.52
CA PHE A 63 -18.57 -16.48 14.93
C PHE A 63 -19.40 -15.43 14.20
N SER A 64 -20.63 -15.21 14.69
CA SER A 64 -21.59 -14.27 14.07
C SER A 64 -21.17 -12.81 14.11
N ASN A 65 -20.25 -12.44 15.02
CA ASN A 65 -19.75 -11.07 15.20
C ASN A 65 -18.38 -10.83 14.57
N LEU A 66 -17.96 -11.70 13.66
CA LEU A 66 -16.68 -11.59 12.98
C LEU A 66 -16.60 -10.28 12.17
N SER A 67 -15.67 -9.41 12.55
CA SER A 67 -15.41 -8.13 11.88
C SER A 67 -14.05 -8.12 11.15
N LYS A 68 -13.10 -8.99 11.55
CA LYS A 68 -11.79 -9.09 10.92
C LYS A 68 -11.40 -10.53 10.63
N MET A 69 -11.01 -10.78 9.37
CA MET A 69 -10.49 -12.07 8.92
C MET A 69 -9.12 -11.89 8.26
N GLU A 70 -8.16 -12.71 8.66
CA GLU A 70 -6.85 -12.81 8.01
C GLU A 70 -6.59 -14.27 7.61
N ILE A 71 -6.30 -14.50 6.34
CA ILE A 71 -5.89 -15.79 5.79
C ILE A 71 -4.46 -15.62 5.29
N ASN A 72 -3.52 -16.34 5.90
CA ASN A 72 -2.10 -16.16 5.65
C ASN A 72 -1.39 -17.50 5.47
N TYR A 73 -0.86 -17.74 4.28
CA TYR A 73 -0.09 -18.93 3.92
C TYR A 73 1.39 -18.64 3.69
N THR A 74 1.91 -17.53 4.21
CA THR A 74 3.33 -17.17 4.05
C THR A 74 4.23 -18.18 4.75
N GLY A 75 5.28 -18.61 4.05
CA GLY A 75 6.36 -19.43 4.64
C GLY A 75 6.15 -20.94 4.56
N GLU A 76 5.09 -21.45 3.90
CA GLU A 76 4.88 -22.88 3.79
C GLU A 76 5.22 -23.45 2.42
N THR A 77 6.04 -24.52 2.46
CA THR A 77 6.48 -25.28 1.28
C THR A 77 5.83 -26.66 1.18
N LEU A 78 4.93 -27.03 2.11
CA LEU A 78 4.42 -28.40 2.20
C LEU A 78 3.18 -28.60 1.33
N SER A 79 3.32 -29.43 0.32
CA SER A 79 2.32 -29.78 -0.71
C SER A 79 1.13 -30.66 -0.24
N PHE A 80 1.03 -30.94 1.06
CA PHE A 80 0.04 -31.91 1.58
C PHE A 80 -1.21 -31.26 2.21
N PHE A 81 -1.26 -29.93 2.30
CA PHE A 81 -2.37 -29.25 2.94
C PHE A 81 -3.41 -28.75 1.93
N SER A 82 -4.67 -28.78 2.34
CA SER A 82 -5.76 -28.18 1.60
C SER A 82 -5.75 -26.66 1.80
N TYR A 83 -5.73 -25.92 0.72
CA TYR A 83 -5.85 -24.45 0.74
C TYR A 83 -7.32 -24.04 0.63
N ILE A 84 -7.67 -22.92 1.22
CA ILE A 84 -8.97 -22.28 1.01
C ILE A 84 -9.05 -21.86 -0.47
N ASP A 85 -10.14 -22.29 -1.10
CA ASP A 85 -10.51 -21.96 -2.48
C ASP A 85 -11.64 -20.91 -2.53
N ASP A 86 -12.12 -20.62 -3.73
CA ASP A 86 -13.23 -19.69 -3.94
C ASP A 86 -14.53 -20.12 -3.23
N SER A 87 -14.77 -21.43 -3.11
CA SER A 87 -15.93 -21.98 -2.40
C SER A 87 -15.83 -21.69 -0.91
N GLY A 88 -14.64 -21.92 -0.33
CA GLY A 88 -14.36 -21.56 1.06
C GLY A 88 -14.48 -20.07 1.30
N LEU A 89 -13.88 -19.25 0.44
CA LEU A 89 -13.95 -17.80 0.59
C LEU A 89 -15.39 -17.27 0.50
N SER A 90 -16.24 -17.90 -0.32
CA SER A 90 -17.65 -17.50 -0.46
C SER A 90 -18.46 -17.65 0.84
N CYS A 91 -18.01 -18.49 1.78
CA CYS A 91 -18.65 -18.61 3.09
C CYS A 91 -18.57 -17.29 3.89
N LEU A 92 -17.55 -16.46 3.65
CA LEU A 92 -17.43 -15.13 4.27
C LEU A 92 -18.56 -14.20 3.88
N ALA A 93 -19.25 -14.42 2.76
CA ALA A 93 -20.43 -13.64 2.37
C ALA A 93 -21.56 -13.66 3.42
N ASN A 94 -21.55 -14.64 4.32
CA ASN A 94 -22.47 -14.72 5.46
C ASN A 94 -22.04 -13.86 6.66
N CYS A 95 -20.78 -13.43 6.71
CA CYS A 95 -20.23 -12.60 7.78
C CYS A 95 -20.59 -11.13 7.55
N LYS A 96 -21.84 -10.75 7.81
CA LYS A 96 -22.37 -9.40 7.48
C LYS A 96 -21.68 -8.25 8.23
N LYS A 97 -20.97 -8.54 9.32
CA LYS A 97 -20.21 -7.58 10.11
C LYS A 97 -18.73 -7.52 9.72
N LEU A 98 -18.33 -8.26 8.68
CA LEU A 98 -16.93 -8.28 8.24
C LEU A 98 -16.54 -6.91 7.67
N MET A 99 -15.62 -6.25 8.35
CA MET A 99 -15.08 -4.94 8.00
C MET A 99 -13.68 -5.01 7.39
N SER A 100 -12.89 -6.02 7.77
CA SER A 100 -11.50 -6.14 7.32
C SER A 100 -11.20 -7.57 6.86
N LEU A 101 -10.70 -7.69 5.63
CA LEU A 101 -10.23 -8.95 5.05
C LEU A 101 -8.79 -8.80 4.57
N THR A 102 -7.90 -9.66 5.07
CA THR A 102 -6.52 -9.78 4.59
C THR A 102 -6.31 -11.17 4.01
N LEU A 103 -5.88 -11.22 2.76
CA LEU A 103 -5.47 -12.43 2.05
C LEU A 103 -3.97 -12.33 1.73
N ASN A 104 -3.18 -13.24 2.27
CA ASN A 104 -1.73 -13.25 2.06
C ASN A 104 -1.28 -14.62 1.56
N SER A 105 -0.61 -14.63 0.41
CA SER A 105 -0.04 -15.83 -0.23
C SER A 105 -1.08 -16.93 -0.46
N VAL A 106 -2.31 -16.59 -0.86
CA VAL A 106 -3.41 -17.53 -1.06
C VAL A 106 -3.39 -18.11 -2.48
N PRO A 107 -2.95 -19.39 -2.66
CA PRO A 107 -2.67 -19.93 -4.00
C PRO A 107 -3.91 -20.37 -4.77
N SER A 108 -5.05 -20.57 -4.10
CA SER A 108 -6.24 -21.19 -4.71
C SER A 108 -7.41 -20.22 -4.87
N ILE A 109 -7.31 -19.01 -4.32
CA ILE A 109 -8.35 -17.98 -4.42
C ILE A 109 -8.18 -17.19 -5.72
N THR A 110 -9.31 -16.98 -6.43
CA THR A 110 -9.38 -16.19 -7.65
C THR A 110 -10.30 -14.96 -7.49
N SER A 111 -10.42 -14.17 -8.55
CA SER A 111 -11.33 -13.03 -8.61
C SER A 111 -12.80 -13.37 -8.33
N ARG A 112 -13.22 -14.62 -8.61
CA ARG A 112 -14.59 -15.09 -8.34
C ARG A 112 -14.87 -15.18 -6.84
N GLY A 113 -13.93 -15.72 -6.07
CA GLY A 113 -14.06 -15.77 -4.60
C GLY A 113 -14.16 -14.36 -4.00
N LEU A 114 -13.32 -13.41 -4.48
CA LEU A 114 -13.39 -12.01 -4.05
C LEU A 114 -14.71 -11.35 -4.41
N LEU A 115 -15.25 -11.60 -5.60
CA LEU A 115 -16.56 -11.05 -5.98
C LEU A 115 -17.67 -11.54 -5.04
N SER A 116 -17.63 -12.80 -4.64
CA SER A 116 -18.61 -13.36 -3.67
C SER A 116 -18.53 -12.62 -2.33
N VAL A 117 -17.32 -12.31 -1.84
CA VAL A 117 -17.13 -11.51 -0.62
C VAL A 117 -17.58 -10.07 -0.81
N ALA A 118 -17.24 -9.45 -1.93
CA ALA A 118 -17.63 -8.08 -2.24
C ALA A 118 -19.16 -7.90 -2.23
N ILE A 119 -19.88 -8.85 -2.82
CA ILE A 119 -21.36 -8.85 -2.84
C ILE A 119 -21.95 -9.15 -1.46
N GLY A 120 -21.34 -10.07 -0.71
CA GLY A 120 -21.88 -10.55 0.56
C GLY A 120 -21.59 -9.67 1.77
N CYS A 121 -20.43 -9.00 1.79
CA CYS A 121 -19.91 -8.24 2.94
C CYS A 121 -20.05 -6.74 2.72
N ASN A 122 -21.25 -6.20 2.86
CA ASN A 122 -21.53 -4.77 2.61
C ASN A 122 -20.84 -3.80 3.60
N SER A 123 -20.32 -4.32 4.71
CA SER A 123 -19.59 -3.54 5.72
C SER A 123 -18.07 -3.55 5.50
N LEU A 124 -17.59 -4.17 4.42
CA LEU A 124 -16.16 -4.30 4.16
C LEU A 124 -15.53 -2.93 3.89
N SER A 125 -14.70 -2.46 4.82
CA SER A 125 -14.03 -1.16 4.76
C SER A 125 -12.51 -1.28 4.50
N ALA A 126 -11.91 -2.46 4.76
CA ALA A 126 -10.49 -2.70 4.50
C ALA A 126 -10.28 -4.03 3.76
N LEU A 127 -9.57 -3.97 2.63
CA LEU A 127 -9.19 -5.15 1.85
C LEU A 127 -7.68 -5.13 1.56
N HIS A 128 -6.99 -6.18 2.01
CA HIS A 128 -5.57 -6.35 1.76
C HIS A 128 -5.31 -7.63 0.96
N LEU A 129 -4.72 -7.50 -0.19
CA LEU A 129 -4.30 -8.59 -1.08
C LEU A 129 -2.78 -8.57 -1.19
N ILE A 130 -2.11 -9.58 -0.68
CA ILE A 130 -0.65 -9.67 -0.65
C ILE A 130 -0.23 -11.00 -1.27
N ASP A 131 0.66 -10.98 -2.25
CA ASP A 131 1.17 -12.18 -2.95
C ASP A 131 0.06 -13.09 -3.51
N CYS A 132 -1.07 -12.53 -3.94
CA CYS A 132 -2.23 -13.28 -4.44
C CYS A 132 -2.12 -13.51 -5.95
N LYS A 133 -1.39 -14.56 -6.37
CA LYS A 133 -1.00 -14.78 -7.77
C LYS A 133 -2.16 -15.09 -8.75
N LYS A 134 -3.30 -15.60 -8.26
CA LYS A 134 -4.46 -15.97 -9.12
C LYS A 134 -5.54 -14.91 -9.18
N ILE A 135 -5.48 -13.90 -8.30
CA ILE A 135 -6.44 -12.80 -8.30
C ILE A 135 -6.07 -11.82 -9.40
N SER A 136 -6.99 -11.57 -10.32
CA SER A 136 -6.89 -10.54 -11.36
C SER A 136 -7.82 -9.38 -11.06
N SER A 137 -7.62 -8.27 -11.76
CA SER A 137 -8.62 -7.20 -11.81
C SER A 137 -9.87 -7.72 -12.51
N GLY A 138 -10.95 -7.72 -11.82
CA GLY A 138 -12.20 -8.23 -12.36
C GLY A 138 -13.38 -7.45 -11.79
N GLU A 139 -14.54 -8.02 -11.99
CA GLU A 139 -15.82 -7.46 -11.53
C GLU A 139 -15.85 -7.12 -10.02
N TRP A 140 -15.03 -7.79 -9.20
CA TRP A 140 -14.95 -7.51 -7.76
C TRP A 140 -14.44 -6.08 -7.47
N LEU A 141 -13.47 -5.61 -8.26
CA LEU A 141 -12.91 -4.26 -8.08
C LEU A 141 -13.91 -3.19 -8.51
N GLU A 142 -14.55 -3.39 -9.65
CA GLU A 142 -15.65 -2.52 -10.12
C GLU A 142 -16.81 -2.52 -9.12
N TYR A 143 -17.23 -3.70 -8.64
CA TYR A 143 -18.31 -3.81 -7.68
C TYR A 143 -18.01 -3.05 -6.38
N LEU A 144 -16.81 -3.24 -5.79
CA LEU A 144 -16.40 -2.52 -4.59
C LEU A 144 -16.32 -1.01 -4.82
N GLY A 145 -15.89 -0.58 -5.99
CA GLY A 145 -15.82 0.83 -6.35
C GLY A 145 -17.20 1.50 -6.42
N TRP A 146 -18.19 0.84 -7.01
CA TRP A 146 -19.53 1.39 -7.16
C TRP A 146 -20.41 1.21 -5.93
N ASN A 147 -20.41 0.03 -5.33
CA ASN A 147 -21.37 -0.39 -4.30
C ASN A 147 -20.74 -0.54 -2.91
N GLY A 148 -19.42 -0.66 -2.83
CA GLY A 148 -18.70 -0.93 -1.59
C GLY A 148 -18.57 0.28 -0.68
N SER A 149 -18.12 0.00 0.55
CA SER A 149 -17.79 0.98 1.58
C SER A 149 -16.28 0.99 1.87
N LEU A 150 -15.45 0.61 0.87
CA LEU A 150 -14.03 0.44 1.07
C LEU A 150 -13.33 1.77 1.34
N GLU A 151 -12.60 1.83 2.45
CA GLU A 151 -11.84 2.97 2.93
C GLU A 151 -10.32 2.72 2.88
N GLU A 152 -9.93 1.43 2.90
CA GLU A 152 -8.53 1.01 2.79
C GLU A 152 -8.40 -0.10 1.75
N LEU A 153 -7.54 0.10 0.75
CA LEU A 153 -7.20 -0.90 -0.26
C LEU A 153 -5.69 -1.07 -0.34
N VAL A 154 -5.22 -2.28 -0.09
CA VAL A 154 -3.81 -2.66 -0.23
C VAL A 154 -3.70 -3.81 -1.23
N VAL A 155 -2.93 -3.61 -2.28
CA VAL A 155 -2.62 -4.62 -3.30
C VAL A 155 -1.11 -4.69 -3.47
N ARG A 156 -0.49 -5.78 -3.00
CA ARG A 156 0.97 -5.98 -3.10
C ARG A 156 1.29 -7.27 -3.83
N ASN A 157 2.20 -7.21 -4.79
CA ASN A 157 2.73 -8.38 -5.50
C ASN A 157 1.64 -9.29 -6.11
N CYS A 158 0.52 -8.72 -6.54
CA CYS A 158 -0.57 -9.44 -7.21
C CYS A 158 -0.40 -9.34 -8.73
N ASN A 159 0.38 -10.26 -9.33
CA ASN A 159 0.87 -10.19 -10.72
C ASN A 159 -0.20 -10.03 -11.80
N ARG A 160 -1.46 -10.33 -11.51
CA ARG A 160 -2.58 -10.22 -12.46
C ARG A 160 -3.42 -8.95 -12.28
N ILE A 161 -3.04 -8.09 -11.33
CA ILE A 161 -3.64 -6.76 -11.15
C ILE A 161 -2.60 -5.75 -11.60
N ARG A 162 -2.85 -5.10 -12.73
CA ARG A 162 -1.93 -4.11 -13.32
C ARG A 162 -2.34 -2.70 -12.95
N GLN A 163 -1.43 -1.75 -13.06
CA GLN A 163 -1.67 -0.34 -12.76
C GLN A 163 -2.91 0.24 -13.49
N PRO A 164 -3.13 0.01 -14.80
CA PRO A 164 -4.34 0.49 -15.48
C PRO A 164 -5.65 -0.09 -14.94
N ASP A 165 -5.59 -1.30 -14.36
CA ASP A 165 -6.77 -1.93 -13.80
C ASP A 165 -7.35 -1.18 -12.60
N LEU A 166 -6.52 -0.38 -11.91
CA LEU A 166 -6.93 0.44 -10.77
C LEU A 166 -7.98 1.50 -11.14
N LEU A 167 -8.03 1.92 -12.40
CA LEU A 167 -9.06 2.83 -12.91
C LEU A 167 -10.46 2.24 -12.81
N LYS A 168 -10.60 0.91 -12.86
CA LYS A 168 -11.88 0.20 -12.72
C LYS A 168 -12.54 0.41 -11.36
N PHE A 169 -11.76 0.82 -10.34
CA PHE A 169 -12.30 1.15 -9.04
C PHE A 169 -13.20 2.41 -9.06
N GLY A 170 -13.08 3.26 -10.08
CA GLY A 170 -14.01 4.34 -10.38
C GLY A 170 -14.35 5.22 -9.18
N PRO A 171 -15.65 5.41 -8.84
CA PRO A 171 -16.05 6.31 -7.75
C PRO A 171 -15.62 5.83 -6.36
N GLY A 172 -15.14 4.61 -6.20
CA GLY A 172 -14.62 4.10 -4.93
C GLY A 172 -13.40 4.88 -4.41
N TRP A 173 -12.65 5.50 -5.31
CA TRP A 173 -11.53 6.36 -4.94
C TRP A 173 -11.90 7.50 -3.96
N MET A 174 -13.11 8.03 -4.03
CA MET A 174 -13.59 9.07 -3.13
C MET A 174 -13.69 8.64 -1.67
N LYS A 175 -13.83 7.33 -1.42
CA LYS A 175 -14.00 6.78 -0.07
C LYS A 175 -12.69 6.40 0.58
N LEU A 176 -11.64 6.16 -0.23
CA LEU A 176 -10.35 5.72 0.28
C LEU A 176 -9.68 6.83 1.10
N TRP A 177 -9.27 6.48 2.32
CA TRP A 177 -8.32 7.28 3.08
C TRP A 177 -6.90 6.71 2.97
N LYS A 178 -6.75 5.40 2.63
CA LYS A 178 -5.46 4.74 2.42
C LYS A 178 -5.51 3.86 1.19
N PHE A 179 -4.51 4.05 0.34
CA PHE A 179 -4.28 3.22 -0.84
C PHE A 179 -2.82 2.82 -0.96
N GLU A 180 -2.60 1.53 -1.18
CA GLU A 180 -1.28 0.99 -1.45
C GLU A 180 -1.33 0.05 -2.64
N PHE A 181 -0.45 0.28 -3.60
CA PHE A 181 -0.26 -0.59 -4.75
C PHE A 181 1.23 -0.86 -4.96
N GLU A 182 1.58 -2.14 -5.05
CA GLU A 182 2.91 -2.62 -5.36
C GLU A 182 2.81 -3.65 -6.48
N SER A 183 3.36 -3.31 -7.65
CA SER A 183 3.48 -4.24 -8.77
C SER A 183 4.66 -5.18 -8.54
N LYS A 184 4.58 -6.41 -9.04
CA LYS A 184 5.70 -7.37 -9.06
C LYS A 184 6.36 -7.40 -10.44
N VAL A 185 6.54 -6.29 -11.08
CA VAL A 185 7.30 -6.24 -12.33
C VAL A 185 8.78 -6.16 -11.99
N GLU A 186 9.60 -7.06 -12.49
CA GLU A 186 11.05 -6.95 -12.37
C GLU A 186 11.51 -5.72 -13.14
N ILE A 187 12.54 -5.04 -12.66
CA ILE A 187 13.03 -3.76 -13.23
C ILE A 187 13.41 -3.94 -14.71
N ASP A 188 13.97 -5.09 -15.08
CA ASP A 188 14.36 -5.41 -16.45
C ASP A 188 13.13 -5.46 -17.40
N ASP A 189 11.99 -5.91 -16.93
CA ASP A 189 10.74 -5.89 -17.70
C ASP A 189 10.16 -4.47 -17.83
N MET A 190 10.48 -3.56 -16.90
CA MET A 190 10.03 -2.17 -16.97
C MET A 190 10.82 -1.33 -18.00
N LEU A 191 12.09 -1.67 -18.25
CA LEU A 191 12.93 -0.97 -19.22
C LEU A 191 12.64 -1.34 -20.68
N GLY A 192 11.96 -2.49 -20.90
CA GLY A 192 11.59 -2.98 -22.23
C GLY A 192 10.26 -2.46 -22.80
N PHE A 193 9.47 -1.76 -22.02
CA PHE A 193 8.15 -1.26 -22.48
C PHE A 193 8.23 0.15 -23.10
N ASN A 194 8.97 0.27 -24.19
CA ASN A 194 8.68 1.26 -25.22
C ASN A 194 7.54 0.69 -26.08
N ASP A 195 6.31 0.68 -25.57
CA ASP A 195 5.15 0.49 -26.42
C ASP A 195 4.77 1.87 -27.02
N PRO A 196 5.17 2.16 -28.28
CA PRO A 196 4.85 3.43 -28.92
C PRO A 196 3.37 3.61 -29.25
N LEU A 197 2.53 2.62 -28.91
CA LEU A 197 1.10 2.59 -29.22
C LEU A 197 0.21 3.11 -28.10
N TYR A 198 0.77 3.65 -27.00
CA TYR A 198 -0.05 4.33 -25.99
C TYR A 198 -0.51 5.68 -26.51
N ASP A 199 -1.66 5.65 -27.13
CA ASP A 199 -2.36 6.82 -27.66
C ASP A 199 -2.66 7.82 -26.54
N VAL A 200 -1.98 8.94 -26.60
CA VAL A 200 -2.01 10.06 -25.63
C VAL A 200 -3.41 10.74 -25.55
N HIS A 201 -4.42 10.22 -26.27
CA HIS A 201 -5.63 10.96 -26.61
C HIS A 201 -6.90 10.62 -25.84
N ASN A 202 -6.84 9.90 -24.72
CA ASN A 202 -8.05 9.74 -23.91
C ASN A 202 -7.93 10.40 -22.51
N PRO A 203 -8.15 11.73 -22.39
CA PRO A 203 -8.12 12.45 -21.12
C PRO A 203 -9.30 12.11 -20.21
N SER A 204 -10.32 11.39 -20.71
CA SER A 204 -11.56 11.10 -19.97
C SER A 204 -11.47 9.91 -19.00
N ALA A 205 -10.35 9.18 -18.96
CA ALA A 205 -10.21 8.01 -18.08
C ALA A 205 -9.99 8.34 -16.59
N CYS A 206 -9.75 9.62 -16.22
CA CYS A 206 -9.38 10.02 -14.86
C CYS A 206 -10.43 10.91 -14.16
N ASP A 207 -11.71 10.67 -14.37
CA ASP A 207 -12.79 11.44 -13.72
C ASP A 207 -13.11 10.98 -12.29
N PHE A 208 -12.18 10.34 -11.62
CA PHE A 208 -12.35 10.01 -10.20
C PHE A 208 -11.80 11.12 -9.29
N LEU A 209 -12.38 11.27 -8.13
CA LEU A 209 -11.95 12.18 -7.07
C LEU A 209 -11.28 11.39 -5.94
N CYS A 210 -10.24 11.95 -5.33
CA CYS A 210 -9.50 11.34 -4.22
C CYS A 210 -9.43 12.29 -3.01
N ASP A 211 -10.49 13.03 -2.74
CA ASP A 211 -10.48 14.11 -1.74
C ASP A 211 -10.25 13.64 -0.30
N ASN A 212 -10.46 12.34 0.00
CA ASN A 212 -10.27 11.78 1.34
C ASN A 212 -8.94 11.04 1.51
N LEU A 213 -8.16 10.85 0.43
CA LEU A 213 -6.95 10.03 0.46
C LEU A 213 -5.85 10.73 1.25
N LYS A 214 -5.43 10.10 2.37
CA LYS A 214 -4.40 10.62 3.29
C LYS A 214 -3.09 9.88 3.21
N ASP A 215 -3.12 8.61 2.87
CA ASP A 215 -1.94 7.74 2.81
C ASP A 215 -1.90 7.05 1.44
N LEU A 216 -0.92 7.43 0.62
CA LEU A 216 -0.71 6.88 -0.73
C LEU A 216 0.68 6.26 -0.82
N ARG A 217 0.72 4.95 -1.12
CA ARG A 217 1.96 4.22 -1.39
C ARG A 217 1.89 3.55 -2.75
N LEU A 218 2.82 3.88 -3.62
CA LEU A 218 2.96 3.32 -4.96
C LEU A 218 4.37 2.78 -5.16
N VAL A 219 4.49 1.51 -5.55
CA VAL A 219 5.77 0.83 -5.71
C VAL A 219 5.81 0.09 -7.04
N HIS A 220 6.91 0.18 -7.77
CA HIS A 220 7.10 -0.40 -9.10
C HIS A 220 5.97 -0.02 -10.08
N ILE A 221 5.77 1.27 -10.28
CA ILE A 221 4.78 1.81 -11.22
C ILE A 221 5.43 2.67 -12.31
N GLN A 222 4.67 2.94 -13.37
CA GLN A 222 5.03 3.89 -14.42
C GLN A 222 4.24 5.20 -14.22
N ALA A 223 4.94 6.32 -14.05
CA ALA A 223 4.30 7.63 -13.86
C ALA A 223 3.47 8.08 -15.07
N ARG A 224 3.84 7.64 -16.27
CA ARG A 224 3.20 7.98 -17.55
C ARG A 224 2.21 6.94 -18.08
N SER A 225 1.79 5.98 -17.26
CA SER A 225 0.75 5.02 -17.66
C SER A 225 -0.63 5.70 -17.79
N GLU A 226 -1.66 4.92 -18.14
CA GLU A 226 -3.06 5.41 -18.20
C GLU A 226 -3.49 6.08 -16.89
N LEU A 227 -3.05 5.55 -15.74
CA LEU A 227 -3.15 6.22 -14.45
C LEU A 227 -1.98 7.22 -14.35
N ARG A 228 -2.12 8.38 -14.97
CA ARG A 228 -1.09 9.43 -14.90
C ARG A 228 -0.88 9.88 -13.47
N LEU A 229 0.34 9.72 -12.96
CA LEU A 229 0.66 10.04 -11.56
C LEU A 229 0.37 11.52 -11.25
N CYS A 230 0.76 12.44 -12.12
CA CYS A 230 0.48 13.87 -11.93
C CYS A 230 -1.02 14.15 -11.73
N LEU A 231 -1.90 13.54 -12.56
CA LEU A 231 -3.35 13.74 -12.44
C LEU A 231 -3.93 13.11 -11.17
N LEU A 232 -3.38 11.98 -10.71
CA LEU A 232 -3.75 11.40 -9.41
C LEU A 232 -3.36 12.33 -8.28
N LEU A 233 -2.13 12.84 -8.27
CA LEU A 233 -1.61 13.73 -7.23
C LEU A 233 -2.38 15.05 -7.16
N GLU A 234 -2.75 15.64 -8.30
CA GLU A 234 -3.60 16.85 -8.38
C GLU A 234 -4.95 16.69 -7.67
N LYS A 235 -5.46 15.46 -7.56
CA LYS A 235 -6.77 15.15 -6.95
C LYS A 235 -6.68 14.78 -5.47
N CYS A 236 -5.47 14.54 -4.94
CA CYS A 236 -5.26 14.06 -3.56
C CYS A 236 -5.12 15.20 -2.55
N LYS A 237 -6.12 16.05 -2.39
CA LYS A 237 -6.05 17.28 -1.56
C LYS A 237 -5.86 17.02 -0.06
N ALA A 238 -6.29 15.88 0.44
CA ALA A 238 -6.16 15.50 1.86
C ALA A 238 -4.87 14.75 2.18
N LEU A 239 -3.95 14.60 1.22
CA LEU A 239 -2.78 13.73 1.35
C LEU A 239 -1.87 14.22 2.49
N GLU A 240 -1.59 13.30 3.42
CA GLU A 240 -0.70 13.51 4.57
C GLU A 240 0.60 12.72 4.42
N LYS A 241 0.54 11.57 3.75
CA LYS A 241 1.70 10.67 3.53
C LYS A 241 1.77 10.22 2.08
N LEU A 242 2.94 10.37 1.49
CA LEU A 242 3.25 9.87 0.15
C LEU A 242 4.50 9.00 0.18
N CYS A 243 4.41 7.81 -0.40
CA CYS A 243 5.56 6.94 -0.62
C CYS A 243 5.59 6.48 -2.08
N LEU A 244 6.62 6.88 -2.81
CA LEU A 244 6.88 6.52 -4.21
C LEU A 244 8.21 5.77 -4.28
N LYS A 245 8.16 4.45 -4.60
CA LYS A 245 9.36 3.61 -4.69
C LYS A 245 9.44 2.99 -6.07
N TYR A 246 10.61 3.07 -6.71
CA TYR A 246 10.84 2.50 -8.04
C TYR A 246 9.79 2.96 -9.07
N VAL A 247 9.54 4.26 -9.11
CA VAL A 247 8.61 4.87 -10.06
C VAL A 247 9.38 5.25 -11.33
N VAL A 248 9.07 4.58 -12.43
CA VAL A 248 9.68 4.84 -13.73
C VAL A 248 9.11 6.13 -14.32
N SER A 249 9.97 6.98 -14.87
CA SER A 249 9.62 8.28 -15.47
C SER A 249 8.97 9.29 -14.49
N LEU A 250 9.34 9.23 -13.22
CA LEU A 250 9.02 10.28 -12.24
C LEU A 250 9.77 11.58 -12.62
N THR A 251 9.07 12.70 -12.63
CA THR A 251 9.61 13.99 -13.07
C THR A 251 9.22 15.14 -12.15
N ASP A 252 9.85 16.31 -12.36
CA ASP A 252 9.49 17.55 -11.64
C ASP A 252 8.01 17.90 -11.80
N ASN A 253 7.37 17.61 -12.94
CA ASN A 253 5.95 17.87 -13.14
C ASN A 253 5.06 17.12 -12.15
N ASP A 254 5.42 15.91 -11.76
CA ASP A 254 4.68 15.14 -10.75
C ASP A 254 4.81 15.79 -9.37
N MET A 255 5.99 16.32 -9.04
CA MET A 255 6.23 17.04 -7.79
C MET A 255 5.56 18.42 -7.76
N ILE A 256 5.49 19.12 -8.89
CA ILE A 256 4.75 20.35 -9.04
C ILE A 256 3.24 20.11 -8.82
N ALA A 257 2.68 19.07 -9.44
CA ALA A 257 1.28 18.69 -9.25
C ALA A 257 0.97 18.39 -7.77
N LEU A 258 1.86 17.66 -7.10
CA LEU A 258 1.78 17.36 -5.67
C LEU A 258 1.81 18.64 -4.83
N SER A 259 2.76 19.54 -5.08
CA SER A 259 2.96 20.77 -4.30
C SER A 259 1.76 21.71 -4.38
N HIS A 260 1.08 21.75 -5.52
CA HIS A 260 -0.10 22.61 -5.72
C HIS A 260 -1.34 22.09 -5.01
N SER A 261 -1.44 20.78 -4.79
CA SER A 261 -2.68 20.14 -4.32
C SER A 261 -2.60 19.64 -2.88
N CYS A 262 -1.41 19.27 -2.40
CA CYS A 262 -1.25 18.49 -1.16
C CYS A 262 -0.64 19.33 -0.03
N ASN A 263 -1.25 20.46 0.32
CA ASN A 263 -0.75 21.38 1.36
C ASN A 263 -0.68 20.76 2.77
N ASN A 264 -1.37 19.63 2.99
CA ASN A 264 -1.39 18.91 4.26
C ASN A 264 -0.30 17.80 4.34
N LEU A 265 0.57 17.71 3.34
CA LEU A 265 1.59 16.66 3.28
C LEU A 265 2.57 16.79 4.45
N LYS A 266 2.70 15.75 5.26
CA LYS A 266 3.56 15.66 6.44
C LYS A 266 4.76 14.77 6.22
N SER A 267 4.63 13.76 5.36
CA SER A 267 5.68 12.77 5.12
C SER A 267 5.77 12.43 3.64
N ILE A 268 6.98 12.48 3.10
CA ILE A 268 7.29 12.01 1.75
C ILE A 268 8.48 11.04 1.77
N SER A 269 8.35 9.93 1.07
CA SER A 269 9.41 8.94 0.86
C SER A 269 9.55 8.70 -0.64
N LEU A 270 10.70 9.04 -1.20
CA LEU A 270 11.02 8.90 -2.61
C LEU A 270 12.22 7.97 -2.79
N TRP A 271 12.04 6.87 -3.53
CA TRP A 271 13.13 6.05 -4.00
C TRP A 271 13.38 6.38 -5.47
N LEU A 272 14.45 7.13 -5.69
CA LEU A 272 14.77 7.73 -6.96
C LEU A 272 15.52 6.74 -7.82
N MET A 273 15.03 6.54 -9.04
CA MET A 273 15.68 5.74 -10.06
C MET A 273 16.67 6.61 -10.83
N PRO A 274 17.76 6.02 -11.37
CA PRO A 274 18.63 6.76 -12.26
C PRO A 274 17.86 7.32 -13.45
N PRO A 275 18.28 8.45 -14.01
CA PRO A 275 17.70 9.03 -15.21
C PRO A 275 17.73 8.01 -16.34
N GLN A 276 16.62 7.94 -17.09
CA GLN A 276 16.47 6.97 -18.17
C GLN A 276 16.86 7.58 -19.50
N TYR A 277 17.62 6.82 -20.29
CA TYR A 277 17.87 7.13 -21.69
C TYR A 277 16.85 6.38 -22.54
N VAL A 278 15.99 7.10 -23.25
CA VAL A 278 15.09 6.53 -24.25
C VAL A 278 15.75 6.67 -25.60
N ALA A 279 16.00 5.56 -26.27
CA ALA A 279 16.46 5.57 -27.66
C ALA A 279 15.26 5.94 -28.54
N ASP A 280 15.30 7.12 -29.14
CA ASP A 280 14.47 7.48 -30.28
C ASP A 280 15.27 7.20 -31.57
N ASP A 281 14.60 7.03 -32.71
CA ASP A 281 15.15 6.49 -33.97
C ASP A 281 16.49 7.08 -34.44
N ASN A 282 16.97 8.19 -33.89
CA ASN A 282 18.27 8.80 -34.19
C ASN A 282 18.98 9.49 -33.00
N ASP A 283 18.36 9.59 -31.79
CA ASP A 283 18.94 10.28 -30.66
C ASP A 283 18.58 9.60 -29.33
N PHE A 284 19.51 9.63 -28.35
CA PHE A 284 19.21 9.26 -26.99
C PHE A 284 18.53 10.43 -26.29
N LEU A 285 17.23 10.33 -26.03
CA LEU A 285 16.52 11.32 -25.26
C LEU A 285 16.79 11.10 -23.76
N TYR A 286 17.47 12.06 -23.15
CA TYR A 286 17.67 12.12 -21.72
C TYR A 286 16.35 12.59 -21.05
N ILE A 287 15.75 11.75 -20.21
CA ILE A 287 14.62 12.15 -19.40
C ILE A 287 15.14 12.46 -18.00
N PRO A 288 15.22 13.74 -17.62
CA PRO A 288 15.62 14.11 -16.27
C PRO A 288 14.62 13.53 -15.27
N SER A 289 15.12 12.94 -14.20
CA SER A 289 14.33 12.55 -13.05
C SER A 289 13.97 13.78 -12.20
N VAL A 290 13.65 13.58 -10.96
CA VAL A 290 13.47 14.64 -9.96
C VAL A 290 14.74 15.47 -9.78
N THR A 291 14.63 16.81 -9.78
CA THR A 291 15.72 17.76 -9.59
C THR A 291 15.55 18.60 -8.33
N ASP A 292 16.53 19.48 -8.03
CA ASP A 292 16.42 20.48 -6.94
C ASP A 292 15.14 21.30 -7.04
N HIS A 293 14.66 21.57 -8.27
CA HIS A 293 13.41 22.29 -8.50
C HIS A 293 12.21 21.55 -7.89
N SER A 294 12.15 20.22 -7.98
CA SER A 294 11.11 19.40 -7.34
C SER A 294 11.03 19.64 -5.84
N LEU A 295 12.18 19.57 -5.16
CA LEU A 295 12.22 19.72 -3.70
C LEU A 295 11.97 21.16 -3.27
N GLN A 296 12.36 22.13 -4.09
CA GLN A 296 12.04 23.53 -3.88
C GLN A 296 10.52 23.78 -3.95
N VAL A 297 9.84 23.29 -4.98
CA VAL A 297 8.38 23.47 -5.08
C VAL A 297 7.63 22.74 -3.99
N LEU A 298 8.10 21.56 -3.56
CA LEU A 298 7.55 20.82 -2.43
C LEU A 298 7.72 21.61 -1.12
N ALA A 299 8.89 22.18 -0.88
CA ALA A 299 9.16 22.95 0.33
C ALA A 299 8.25 24.18 0.43
N LEU A 300 7.96 24.82 -0.71
CA LEU A 300 7.07 25.99 -0.77
C LEU A 300 5.58 25.62 -0.72
N GLY A 301 5.19 24.54 -1.38
CA GLY A 301 3.79 24.12 -1.49
C GLY A 301 3.30 23.23 -0.34
N CYS A 302 4.21 22.58 0.40
CA CYS A 302 3.87 21.66 1.47
C CYS A 302 4.44 22.12 2.83
N PRO A 303 3.96 23.21 3.43
CA PRO A 303 4.54 23.83 4.63
C PRO A 303 4.43 22.94 5.89
N MET A 304 3.57 21.90 5.86
CA MET A 304 3.38 20.95 6.95
C MET A 304 4.37 19.78 6.90
N LEU A 305 5.31 19.76 5.94
CA LEU A 305 6.24 18.67 5.74
C LEU A 305 7.21 18.55 6.93
N GLN A 306 7.28 17.36 7.51
CA GLN A 306 8.07 17.06 8.71
C GLN A 306 9.01 15.87 8.53
N SER A 307 8.70 14.96 7.60
CA SER A 307 9.50 13.76 7.35
C SER A 307 9.80 13.64 5.87
N VAL A 308 11.08 13.60 5.53
CA VAL A 308 11.58 13.43 4.17
C VAL A 308 12.55 12.25 4.14
N GLU A 309 12.25 11.26 3.31
CA GLU A 309 13.12 10.12 3.00
C GLU A 309 13.45 10.15 1.51
N LEU A 310 14.73 10.28 1.19
CA LEU A 310 15.26 10.19 -0.16
C LEU A 310 16.23 9.00 -0.23
N THR A 311 15.94 8.04 -1.07
CA THR A 311 16.80 6.87 -1.31
C THR A 311 17.20 6.85 -2.78
N PHE A 312 18.49 6.80 -3.02
CA PHE A 312 19.08 6.76 -4.35
C PHE A 312 19.50 5.32 -4.68
N HIS A 313 19.09 4.85 -5.85
CA HIS A 313 19.39 3.48 -6.26
C HIS A 313 20.87 3.33 -6.70
N GLU A 314 21.49 2.20 -6.39
CA GLU A 314 22.93 1.91 -6.61
C GLU A 314 23.41 1.98 -8.07
N GLY A 315 22.56 2.03 -9.05
CA GLY A 315 22.94 2.16 -10.47
C GLY A 315 23.34 3.58 -10.93
N THR A 316 23.29 4.57 -10.03
CA THR A 316 23.47 5.99 -10.37
C THR A 316 24.93 6.45 -10.49
N PHE A 317 25.92 5.63 -10.06
CA PHE A 317 27.33 6.01 -9.92
C PHE A 317 28.06 6.40 -11.21
N TYR A 318 27.50 6.12 -12.38
CA TYR A 318 28.15 6.42 -13.67
C TYR A 318 27.52 7.57 -14.44
N LEU A 319 26.49 8.22 -13.87
CA LEU A 319 25.77 9.29 -14.56
C LEU A 319 25.99 10.62 -13.85
N PRO A 320 26.50 11.64 -14.56
CA PRO A 320 27.03 12.86 -13.94
C PRO A 320 25.98 13.79 -13.30
N ASP A 321 24.68 13.55 -13.42
CA ASP A 321 23.68 14.52 -12.93
C ASP A 321 22.40 13.84 -12.40
N ILE A 322 22.38 13.54 -11.10
CA ILE A 322 21.12 13.16 -10.43
C ILE A 322 20.14 14.35 -10.36
N GLY A 323 20.59 15.56 -10.66
CA GLY A 323 19.77 16.76 -10.61
C GLY A 323 19.43 17.25 -9.19
N LEU A 324 19.87 16.52 -8.15
CA LEU A 324 19.73 16.88 -6.75
C LEU A 324 21.10 17.21 -6.14
N THR A 325 21.15 18.33 -5.43
CA THR A 325 22.36 18.85 -4.79
C THR A 325 22.10 19.16 -3.31
N LEU A 326 23.11 19.58 -2.58
CA LEU A 326 22.97 20.03 -1.19
C LEU A 326 21.98 21.20 -1.05
N GLU A 327 21.77 21.98 -2.12
CA GLU A 327 20.85 23.10 -2.11
C GLU A 327 19.41 22.68 -1.85
N CYS A 328 18.98 21.53 -2.35
CA CYS A 328 17.64 21.00 -2.07
C CYS A 328 17.43 20.72 -0.58
N VAL A 329 18.44 20.17 0.10
CA VAL A 329 18.38 19.93 1.56
C VAL A 329 18.31 21.24 2.32
N ARG A 330 19.11 22.24 1.90
CA ARG A 330 19.11 23.58 2.48
C ARG A 330 17.74 24.22 2.41
N ILE A 331 17.11 24.19 1.24
CA ILE A 331 15.78 24.76 1.00
C ILE A 331 14.71 24.06 1.85
N LEU A 332 14.73 22.73 1.93
CA LEU A 332 13.80 21.96 2.76
C LEU A 332 13.89 22.36 4.24
N ILE A 333 15.10 22.45 4.79
CA ILE A 333 15.32 22.81 6.20
C ILE A 333 14.90 24.24 6.49
N GLN A 334 15.14 25.16 5.57
CA GLN A 334 14.79 26.58 5.74
C GLN A 334 13.28 26.85 5.60
N SER A 335 12.59 26.08 4.76
CA SER A 335 11.18 26.30 4.42
C SER A 335 10.21 25.45 5.22
N CYS A 336 10.64 24.30 5.74
CA CYS A 336 9.80 23.33 6.43
C CYS A 336 10.32 23.02 7.84
N GLN A 337 9.42 22.54 8.71
CA GLN A 337 9.78 22.05 10.05
C GLN A 337 10.22 20.58 10.02
N ILE A 338 11.29 20.28 9.29
CA ILE A 338 11.77 18.91 9.12
C ILE A 338 12.24 18.34 10.46
N ARG A 339 11.61 17.27 10.91
CA ARG A 339 11.96 16.49 12.12
C ARG A 339 12.71 15.22 11.79
N VAL A 340 12.36 14.58 10.68
CA VAL A 340 12.98 13.33 10.23
C VAL A 340 13.53 13.52 8.83
N LEU A 341 14.84 13.34 8.68
CA LEU A 341 15.52 13.37 7.39
C LEU A 341 16.28 12.05 7.22
N VAL A 342 15.97 11.33 6.15
CA VAL A 342 16.63 10.08 5.77
C VAL A 342 17.21 10.28 4.36
N LEU A 343 18.52 10.13 4.23
CA LEU A 343 19.26 10.25 2.97
C LEU A 343 20.10 8.99 2.75
N ASN A 344 19.62 8.10 1.92
CA ASN A 344 20.29 6.83 1.62
C ASN A 344 20.95 6.89 0.24
N GLY A 345 22.26 6.75 0.16
CA GLY A 345 23.02 6.83 -1.08
C GLY A 345 23.10 8.23 -1.68
N ALA A 346 23.07 9.27 -0.85
CA ALA A 346 23.17 10.67 -1.27
C ALA A 346 24.64 11.11 -1.33
N ASP A 347 25.31 10.86 -2.43
CA ASP A 347 26.75 11.16 -2.59
C ASP A 347 27.08 12.65 -2.59
N PHE A 348 26.08 13.52 -2.80
CA PHE A 348 26.22 14.97 -2.71
C PHE A 348 26.21 15.49 -1.26
N PHE A 349 25.95 14.62 -0.28
CA PHE A 349 25.86 15.01 1.13
C PHE A 349 27.19 14.75 1.85
N ASP A 350 27.87 15.81 2.23
CA ASP A 350 29.22 15.84 2.81
C ASP A 350 29.28 16.64 4.12
N ASP A 351 30.47 17.04 4.54
CA ASP A 351 30.70 17.85 5.72
C ASP A 351 30.00 19.22 5.65
N GLU A 352 29.85 19.83 4.46
CA GLU A 352 29.07 21.06 4.27
C GLU A 352 27.58 20.78 4.54
N GLY A 353 27.09 19.63 4.11
CA GLY A 353 25.75 19.14 4.41
C GLY A 353 25.49 19.05 5.92
N MET A 354 26.44 18.50 6.67
CA MET A 354 26.35 18.46 8.14
C MET A 354 26.30 19.84 8.77
N MET A 355 27.03 20.84 8.22
CA MET A 355 26.92 22.23 8.70
C MET A 355 25.56 22.84 8.40
N VAL A 356 24.97 22.55 7.24
CA VAL A 356 23.61 22.97 6.91
C VAL A 356 22.60 22.40 7.92
N LEU A 357 22.70 21.11 8.24
CA LEU A 357 21.81 20.46 9.21
C LEU A 357 21.96 21.00 10.63
N SER A 358 23.18 21.41 11.02
CA SER A 358 23.41 21.97 12.35
C SER A 358 22.61 23.25 12.63
N SER A 359 22.15 23.93 11.58
CA SER A 359 21.28 25.12 11.66
C SER A 359 19.79 24.79 11.76
N SER A 360 19.39 23.51 11.66
CA SER A 360 17.99 23.10 11.71
C SER A 360 17.48 23.03 13.16
N PRO A 361 16.52 23.87 13.56
CA PRO A 361 16.04 23.89 14.93
C PRO A 361 15.06 22.76 15.26
N PHE A 362 14.55 22.03 14.26
CA PHE A 362 13.47 21.05 14.41
C PHE A 362 13.92 19.60 14.19
N LEU A 363 15.13 19.38 13.67
CA LEU A 363 15.60 18.04 13.30
C LEU A 363 15.78 17.15 14.55
N GLU A 364 15.03 16.06 14.60
CA GLU A 364 15.05 15.09 15.69
C GLU A 364 15.77 13.80 15.30
N THR A 365 15.62 13.40 14.02
CA THR A 365 16.19 12.16 13.50
C THR A 365 16.89 12.43 12.18
N LEU A 366 18.13 12.00 12.09
CA LEU A 366 18.94 11.96 10.88
C LEU A 366 19.41 10.53 10.65
N GLU A 367 19.12 10.00 9.46
CA GLU A 367 19.63 8.72 9.00
C GLU A 367 20.39 8.94 7.68
N LEU A 368 21.65 8.56 7.68
CA LEU A 368 22.53 8.61 6.51
C LEU A 368 23.04 7.19 6.28
N ALA A 369 22.64 6.57 5.19
CA ALA A 369 23.20 5.31 4.76
C ALA A 369 24.03 5.55 3.49
N VAL A 370 25.29 5.18 3.53
CA VAL A 370 26.14 5.09 2.34
C VAL A 370 25.87 3.74 1.71
N ASN A 371 25.70 3.68 0.40
CA ASN A 371 25.62 2.42 -0.32
C ASN A 371 26.98 1.72 -0.20
N ASP A 372 27.07 0.76 0.72
CA ASP A 372 28.29 0.03 0.98
C ASP A 372 28.52 -0.97 -0.17
N GLN A 373 29.44 -0.64 -1.07
CA GLN A 373 29.82 -1.48 -2.22
C GLN A 373 30.67 -2.72 -1.82
N SER A 374 30.70 -3.09 -0.56
CA SER A 374 31.37 -4.30 -0.14
C SER A 374 30.39 -5.48 -0.10
N GLY A 375 29.85 -5.84 -1.27
CA GLY A 375 29.24 -7.15 -1.47
C GLY A 375 30.33 -8.17 -1.70
N ASP A 376 30.67 -8.96 -0.68
CA ASP A 376 31.40 -10.23 -0.84
C ASP A 376 30.52 -11.28 -1.53
#